data_bbb21d94df45d89fe4d3b6e3d638269e
#
_entry.id   bbb21d94df45d89fe4d3b6e3d638269e
#
_cell.length_a   1.000
_cell.length_b   1.000
_cell.length_c   1.000
_cell.angle_alpha   90.00
_cell.angle_beta   90.00
_cell.angle_gamma   90.00
#
_symmetry.space_group_name_H-M   'P 1'
#
loop_
_entity.id
_entity.type
_entity.pdbx_description
1 polymer ?
#
loop_
_entity_poly.entity_id
_entity_poly.type
_entity_poly.pdbx_seq_one_letter_code
_entity_poly.pdbx_strand_id
1 'polypeptide(L)'
;NSYGFRPKRSASGAITKAKAFIKSGKSWVVDMDLEAFFDNVNHDILMSRIAQSISDKKLLKLIRSFLNAGMMQNGLVSKRDQGTPQGGPLSPLLSNILLHDLDRELHYRAHSFVRYADDCNIYVSSKVAAQRVLASVAKFLSSKLKLKVNLTKSAASSVQERKFLGFTLLTDGSATVSKSSLSRFKDKVRLITKRSRGMKFESIIRELNQATRGWFHYFKWADFPSPMKHLDG
;
A
#
# COMPACT_ATOMS: atom_id res chain seq x y z
N ASN A 1 6.00 8.71 8.91
CA ASN A 1 6.39 7.97 7.71
C ASN A 1 5.21 7.22 7.03
N SER A 2 3.95 7.55 7.40
CA SER A 2 2.71 7.07 6.78
C SER A 2 2.20 8.06 5.74
N TYR A 3 1.82 7.58 4.54
CA TYR A 3 1.50 8.41 3.39
C TYR A 3 0.12 8.13 2.79
N GLY A 4 -0.36 6.88 2.82
CA GLY A 4 -1.65 6.51 2.24
C GLY A 4 -2.83 7.11 3.00
N PHE A 5 -3.81 7.66 2.27
CA PHE A 5 -5.05 8.23 2.82
C PHE A 5 -4.84 9.33 3.86
N ARG A 6 -3.79 10.12 3.72
CA ARG A 6 -3.49 11.25 4.62
C ARG A 6 -3.47 12.58 3.88
N PRO A 7 -4.03 13.66 4.47
CA PRO A 7 -3.95 15.00 3.88
C PRO A 7 -2.49 15.40 3.63
N LYS A 8 -2.24 16.07 2.51
CA LYS A 8 -0.92 16.58 2.11
C LYS A 8 0.18 15.50 1.98
N ARG A 9 -0.19 14.23 1.85
CA ARG A 9 0.71 13.10 1.61
C ARG A 9 0.39 12.46 0.25
N SER A 10 1.40 11.87 -0.39
CA SER A 10 1.27 11.29 -1.73
C SER A 10 2.18 10.07 -1.91
N ALA A 11 1.90 9.29 -2.95
CA ALA A 11 2.76 8.17 -3.34
C ALA A 11 4.17 8.66 -3.72
N SER A 12 4.28 9.82 -4.41
CA SER A 12 5.58 10.41 -4.74
C SER A 12 6.38 10.77 -3.49
N GLY A 13 5.74 11.36 -2.47
CA GLY A 13 6.39 11.64 -1.18
C GLY A 13 6.88 10.37 -0.48
N ALA A 14 6.11 9.27 -0.57
CA ALA A 14 6.52 7.97 -0.05
C ALA A 14 7.77 7.44 -0.77
N ILE A 15 7.79 7.49 -2.10
CA ILE A 15 8.94 7.07 -2.92
C ILE A 15 10.17 7.95 -2.62
N THR A 16 10.02 9.27 -2.56
CA THR A 16 11.13 10.20 -2.22
C THR A 16 11.72 9.86 -0.85
N LYS A 17 10.89 9.55 0.15
CA LYS A 17 11.36 9.16 1.47
C LYS A 17 12.09 7.82 1.46
N ALA A 18 11.57 6.84 0.71
CA ALA A 18 12.20 5.54 0.51
C ALA A 18 13.59 5.67 -0.13
N LYS A 19 13.70 6.47 -1.21
CA LYS A 19 14.97 6.78 -1.87
C LYS A 19 15.99 7.40 -0.91
N ALA A 20 15.56 8.30 -0.03
CA ALA A 20 16.43 8.91 0.97
C ALA A 20 16.98 7.89 1.98
N PHE A 21 16.18 6.88 2.38
CA PHE A 21 16.65 5.81 3.25
C PHE A 21 17.67 4.91 2.56
N ILE A 22 17.46 4.58 1.29
CA ILE A 22 18.41 3.78 0.51
C ILE A 22 19.73 4.53 0.34
N LYS A 23 19.69 5.83 -0.01
CA LYS A 23 20.87 6.70 -0.11
C LYS A 23 21.66 6.81 1.21
N SER A 24 21.00 6.59 2.36
CA SER A 24 21.68 6.52 3.67
C SER A 24 22.28 5.15 3.98
N GLY A 25 22.45 4.26 2.98
CA GLY A 25 23.08 2.95 3.12
C GLY A 25 22.14 1.80 3.51
N LYS A 26 20.82 1.99 3.42
CA LYS A 26 19.84 0.95 3.77
C LYS A 26 19.29 0.28 2.52
N SER A 27 20.09 -0.61 1.92
CA SER A 27 19.81 -1.30 0.66
C SER A 27 18.97 -2.58 0.81
N TRP A 28 18.60 -2.96 2.02
CA TRP A 28 17.72 -4.09 2.31
C TRP A 28 16.35 -3.60 2.76
N VAL A 29 15.31 -4.31 2.35
CA VAL A 29 13.92 -3.98 2.68
C VAL A 29 13.20 -5.16 3.30
N VAL A 30 12.45 -4.88 4.34
CA VAL A 30 11.36 -5.74 4.83
C VAL A 30 10.09 -5.22 4.18
N ASP A 31 9.65 -5.93 3.15
CA ASP A 31 8.39 -5.68 2.47
C ASP A 31 7.31 -6.51 3.16
N MET A 32 6.37 -5.83 3.83
CA MET A 32 5.35 -6.47 4.66
C MET A 32 3.98 -6.34 4.01
N ASP A 33 3.38 -7.49 3.73
CA ASP A 33 2.00 -7.64 3.28
C ASP A 33 1.16 -8.22 4.44
N LEU A 34 0.05 -7.59 4.77
CA LEU A 34 -0.87 -8.07 5.80
C LEU A 34 -1.92 -8.99 5.18
N GLU A 35 -2.14 -10.15 5.78
CA GLU A 35 -3.10 -11.13 5.28
C GLU A 35 -4.52 -10.60 5.40
N ALA A 36 -5.18 -10.38 4.25
CA ALA A 36 -6.57 -9.90 4.18
C ALA A 36 -6.87 -8.80 5.21
N PHE A 37 -6.03 -7.76 5.23
CA PHE A 37 -6.01 -6.74 6.29
C PHE A 37 -7.41 -6.21 6.62
N PHE A 38 -8.16 -5.77 5.60
CA PHE A 38 -9.49 -5.20 5.81
C PHE A 38 -10.51 -6.19 6.38
N ASP A 39 -10.31 -7.49 6.16
CA ASP A 39 -11.20 -8.54 6.64
C ASP A 39 -10.82 -9.03 8.05
N ASN A 40 -9.60 -8.74 8.50
CA ASN A 40 -9.04 -9.23 9.78
C ASN A 40 -8.88 -8.13 10.85
N VAL A 41 -9.44 -6.94 10.64
CA VAL A 41 -9.41 -5.86 11.64
C VAL A 41 -10.22 -6.27 12.87
N ASN A 42 -9.56 -6.37 14.02
CA ASN A 42 -10.25 -6.63 15.28
C ASN A 42 -11.00 -5.37 15.74
N HIS A 43 -12.33 -5.48 15.85
CA HIS A 43 -13.22 -4.35 16.18
C HIS A 43 -12.94 -3.79 17.58
N ASP A 44 -12.65 -4.63 18.58
CA ASP A 44 -12.46 -4.17 19.96
C ASP A 44 -11.15 -3.40 20.11
N ILE A 45 -10.09 -3.89 19.48
CA ILE A 45 -8.80 -3.17 19.44
C ILE A 45 -8.99 -1.82 18.73
N LEU A 46 -9.62 -1.80 17.56
CA LEU A 46 -9.87 -0.57 16.81
C LEU A 46 -10.71 0.43 17.62
N MET A 47 -11.83 -0.02 18.19
CA MET A 47 -12.71 0.83 19.00
C MET A 47 -11.99 1.37 20.25
N SER A 48 -11.14 0.57 20.89
CA SER A 48 -10.30 1.02 22.00
C SER A 48 -9.37 2.16 21.60
N ARG A 49 -8.83 2.15 20.36
CA ARG A 49 -7.98 3.25 19.85
C ARG A 49 -8.79 4.50 19.53
N ILE A 50 -9.96 4.33 18.93
CA ILE A 50 -10.87 5.44 18.63
C ILE A 50 -11.33 6.13 19.93
N ALA A 51 -11.68 5.37 20.95
CA ALA A 51 -12.14 5.87 22.23
C ALA A 51 -11.09 6.68 23.03
N GLN A 52 -9.79 6.53 22.70
CA GLN A 52 -8.74 7.38 23.27
C GLN A 52 -8.82 8.85 22.80
N SER A 53 -9.41 9.08 21.63
CA SER A 53 -9.51 10.43 21.03
C SER A 53 -10.95 10.96 20.96
N ILE A 54 -11.94 10.09 21.05
CA ILE A 54 -13.36 10.44 20.93
C ILE A 54 -14.09 10.00 22.20
N SER A 55 -14.67 10.95 22.93
CA SER A 55 -15.47 10.69 24.14
C SER A 55 -16.98 10.59 23.87
N ASP A 56 -17.44 11.01 22.69
CA ASP A 56 -18.87 10.96 22.32
C ASP A 56 -19.34 9.52 22.15
N LYS A 57 -20.14 9.05 23.11
CA LYS A 57 -20.69 7.69 23.13
C LYS A 57 -21.62 7.40 21.94
N LYS A 58 -22.36 8.42 21.44
CA LYS A 58 -23.26 8.25 20.29
C LYS A 58 -22.46 8.00 19.02
N LEU A 59 -21.39 8.78 18.81
CA LEU A 59 -20.49 8.62 17.69
C LEU A 59 -19.75 7.27 17.75
N LEU A 60 -19.25 6.87 18.92
CA LEU A 60 -18.62 5.56 19.11
C LEU A 60 -19.59 4.42 18.79
N LYS A 61 -20.85 4.51 19.23
CA LYS A 61 -21.88 3.52 18.89
C LYS A 61 -22.18 3.47 17.40
N LEU A 62 -22.20 4.62 16.72
CA LEU A 62 -22.40 4.71 15.28
C LEU A 62 -21.24 4.04 14.52
N ILE A 63 -19.99 4.32 14.90
CA ILE A 63 -18.81 3.68 14.30
C ILE A 63 -18.87 2.16 14.51
N ARG A 64 -19.23 1.69 15.72
CA ARG A 64 -19.37 0.26 16.00
C ARG A 64 -20.45 -0.38 15.13
N SER A 65 -21.59 0.29 14.95
CA SER A 65 -22.66 -0.19 14.07
C SER A 65 -22.19 -0.29 12.62
N PHE A 66 -21.39 0.67 12.15
CA PHE A 66 -20.78 0.61 10.82
C PHE A 66 -19.84 -0.60 10.66
N LEU A 67 -19.02 -0.89 11.66
CA LEU A 67 -18.12 -2.05 11.65
C LEU A 67 -18.90 -3.37 11.64
N ASN A 68 -19.97 -3.46 12.43
CA ASN A 68 -20.82 -4.65 12.53
C ASN A 68 -21.81 -4.77 11.36
N ALA A 69 -21.94 -3.73 10.52
CA ALA A 69 -22.80 -3.78 9.34
C ALA A 69 -22.36 -4.94 8.44
N GLY A 70 -23.28 -5.86 8.19
CA GLY A 70 -23.05 -7.04 7.39
C GLY A 70 -22.68 -6.70 5.96
N MET A 71 -22.12 -7.65 5.26
CA MET A 71 -21.91 -7.59 3.82
C MET A 71 -23.00 -8.38 3.12
N MET A 72 -23.69 -7.77 2.17
CA MET A 72 -24.60 -8.50 1.30
C MET A 72 -23.78 -9.21 0.22
N GLN A 73 -23.73 -10.53 0.29
CA GLN A 73 -23.08 -11.36 -0.71
C GLN A 73 -24.11 -12.36 -1.25
N ASN A 74 -24.38 -12.32 -2.56
CA ASN A 74 -25.39 -13.18 -3.21
C ASN A 74 -26.79 -13.11 -2.57
N GLY A 75 -27.21 -11.94 -2.11
CA GLY A 75 -28.54 -11.74 -1.49
C GLY A 75 -28.62 -12.14 -0.01
N LEU A 76 -27.57 -12.68 0.59
CA LEU A 76 -27.49 -13.02 2.00
C LEU A 76 -26.69 -11.95 2.77
N VAL A 77 -27.24 -11.45 3.87
CA VAL A 77 -26.57 -10.53 4.79
C VAL A 77 -25.89 -11.36 5.87
N SER A 78 -24.55 -11.40 5.85
CA SER A 78 -23.77 -12.00 6.94
C SER A 78 -23.32 -10.93 7.94
N LYS A 79 -23.48 -11.19 9.24
CA LYS A 79 -22.90 -10.33 10.29
C LYS A 79 -21.38 -10.41 10.24
N ARG A 80 -20.72 -9.30 10.54
CA ARG A 80 -19.26 -9.24 10.68
C ARG A 80 -18.87 -9.11 12.14
N ASP A 81 -18.05 -10.04 12.61
CA ASP A 81 -17.45 -9.97 13.94
C ASP A 81 -16.06 -9.35 13.91
N GLN A 82 -15.47 -9.23 12.72
CA GLN A 82 -14.18 -8.60 12.46
C GLN A 82 -14.14 -8.00 11.04
N GLY A 83 -13.16 -7.15 10.78
CA GLY A 83 -12.95 -6.53 9.49
C GLY A 83 -13.68 -5.20 9.32
N THR A 84 -13.35 -4.51 8.24
CA THR A 84 -13.99 -3.26 7.82
C THR A 84 -14.56 -3.43 6.42
N PRO A 85 -15.72 -2.81 6.10
CA PRO A 85 -16.29 -2.91 4.75
C PRO A 85 -15.29 -2.44 3.69
N GLN A 86 -14.94 -3.31 2.74
CA GLN A 86 -14.07 -2.93 1.63
C GLN A 86 -14.80 -1.94 0.72
N GLY A 87 -14.10 -0.84 0.33
CA GLY A 87 -14.69 0.24 -0.47
C GLY A 87 -15.55 1.24 0.33
N GLY A 88 -15.75 1.04 1.62
CA GLY A 88 -16.43 2.00 2.48
C GLY A 88 -15.60 3.27 2.72
N PRO A 89 -16.23 4.46 2.82
CA PRO A 89 -15.53 5.74 2.97
C PRO A 89 -14.72 5.86 4.27
N LEU A 90 -15.11 5.15 5.33
CA LEU A 90 -14.43 5.16 6.62
C LEU A 90 -13.25 4.17 6.70
N SER A 91 -13.25 3.12 5.90
CA SER A 91 -12.27 2.03 6.02
C SER A 91 -10.81 2.50 5.91
N PRO A 92 -10.44 3.44 5.01
CA PRO A 92 -9.07 3.97 4.95
C PRO A 92 -8.66 4.75 6.21
N LEU A 93 -9.60 5.49 6.81
CA LEU A 93 -9.35 6.22 8.06
C LEU A 93 -9.17 5.25 9.23
N LEU A 94 -10.06 4.29 9.37
CA LEU A 94 -10.03 3.28 10.43
C LEU A 94 -8.75 2.42 10.35
N SER A 95 -8.34 2.07 9.13
CA SER A 95 -7.06 1.39 8.87
C SER A 95 -5.87 2.19 9.38
N ASN A 96 -5.83 3.50 9.09
CA ASN A 96 -4.76 4.36 9.56
C ASN A 96 -4.77 4.53 11.09
N ILE A 97 -5.94 4.53 11.74
CA ILE A 97 -6.04 4.58 13.21
C ILE A 97 -5.44 3.30 13.81
N LEU A 98 -5.80 2.12 13.32
CA LEU A 98 -5.28 0.85 13.83
C LEU A 98 -3.77 0.71 13.60
N LEU A 99 -3.31 1.00 12.38
CA LEU A 99 -1.90 0.88 12.01
C LEU A 99 -1.02 2.01 12.57
N HIS A 100 -1.60 3.01 13.22
CA HIS A 100 -0.85 4.01 13.96
C HIS A 100 0.00 3.39 15.08
N ASP A 101 -0.47 2.33 15.71
CA ASP A 101 0.31 1.58 16.72
C ASP A 101 1.56 0.96 16.10
N LEU A 102 1.47 0.42 14.88
CA LEU A 102 2.64 -0.05 14.13
C LEU A 102 3.59 1.11 13.81
N ASP A 103 3.08 2.25 13.36
CA ASP A 103 3.90 3.43 13.05
C ASP A 103 4.66 3.90 14.30
N ARG A 104 4.00 3.92 15.46
CA ARG A 104 4.63 4.28 16.76
C ARG A 104 5.70 3.30 17.17
N GLU A 105 5.42 2.02 17.05
CA GLU A 105 6.36 0.95 17.40
C GLU A 105 7.63 1.00 16.54
N LEU A 106 7.46 1.17 15.21
CA LEU A 106 8.57 1.32 14.29
C LEU A 106 9.39 2.60 14.58
N HIS A 107 8.71 3.67 14.95
CA HIS A 107 9.38 4.92 15.33
C HIS A 107 10.15 4.77 16.63
N TYR A 108 9.54 4.18 17.67
CA TYR A 108 10.17 3.91 18.95
C TYR A 108 11.43 3.07 18.84
N ARG A 109 11.42 2.07 17.93
CA ARG A 109 12.59 1.23 17.62
C ARG A 109 13.59 1.91 16.68
N ALA A 110 13.41 3.18 16.35
CA ALA A 110 14.24 3.94 15.41
C ALA A 110 14.37 3.29 14.02
N HIS A 111 13.36 2.56 13.56
CA HIS A 111 13.35 1.98 12.22
C HIS A 111 13.07 3.02 11.14
N SER A 112 13.78 2.91 10.03
CA SER A 112 13.52 3.67 8.81
C SER A 112 12.45 2.96 8.02
N PHE A 113 11.24 3.52 7.95
CA PHE A 113 10.12 2.88 7.28
C PHE A 113 9.28 3.87 6.47
N VAL A 114 8.56 3.34 5.51
CA VAL A 114 7.54 4.04 4.74
C VAL A 114 6.32 3.15 4.67
N ARG A 115 5.17 3.67 5.08
CA ARG A 115 3.89 2.97 4.99
C ARG A 115 2.93 3.72 4.07
N TYR A 116 2.30 3.00 3.16
CA TYR A 116 1.22 3.50 2.31
C TYR A 116 -0.01 2.61 2.45
N ALA A 117 -1.00 3.05 3.22
CA ALA A 117 -2.13 2.23 3.67
C ALA A 117 -1.63 1.03 4.50
N ASP A 118 -1.90 -0.19 4.07
CA ASP A 118 -1.45 -1.46 4.65
C ASP A 118 -0.08 -1.92 4.13
N ASP A 119 0.39 -1.36 3.02
CA ASP A 119 1.70 -1.66 2.44
C ASP A 119 2.81 -0.95 3.23
N CYS A 120 3.70 -1.72 3.88
CA CYS A 120 4.72 -1.21 4.79
C CYS A 120 6.10 -1.75 4.45
N ASN A 121 7.02 -0.84 4.09
CA ASN A 121 8.40 -1.13 3.79
C ASN A 121 9.33 -0.57 4.87
N ILE A 122 10.16 -1.45 5.46
CA ILE A 122 11.16 -1.08 6.48
C ILE A 122 12.55 -1.28 5.88
N TYR A 123 13.36 -0.22 5.91
CA TYR A 123 14.68 -0.18 5.28
C TYR A 123 15.79 -0.40 6.29
N VAL A 124 16.70 -1.32 6.02
CA VAL A 124 17.82 -1.71 6.89
C VAL A 124 19.10 -1.93 6.08
N SER A 125 20.25 -2.04 6.76
CA SER A 125 21.56 -2.10 6.11
C SER A 125 22.00 -3.52 5.73
N SER A 126 21.35 -4.58 6.24
CA SER A 126 21.78 -5.96 5.97
C SER A 126 20.62 -6.95 5.92
N LYS A 127 20.86 -8.10 5.26
CA LYS A 127 19.90 -9.20 5.17
C LYS A 127 19.52 -9.74 6.56
N VAL A 128 20.51 -9.93 7.42
CA VAL A 128 20.29 -10.45 8.78
C VAL A 128 19.44 -9.50 9.59
N ALA A 129 19.67 -8.17 9.48
CA ALA A 129 18.83 -7.17 10.12
C ALA A 129 17.39 -7.21 9.57
N ALA A 130 17.22 -7.35 8.25
CA ALA A 130 15.89 -7.46 7.63
C ALA A 130 15.12 -8.68 8.16
N GLN A 131 15.74 -9.83 8.24
CA GLN A 131 15.12 -11.06 8.78
C GLN A 131 14.69 -10.91 10.23
N ARG A 132 15.54 -10.33 11.08
CA ARG A 132 15.23 -10.05 12.50
C ARG A 132 14.07 -9.07 12.65
N VAL A 133 14.07 -8.01 11.85
CA VAL A 133 13.00 -7.00 11.87
C VAL A 133 11.69 -7.62 11.42
N LEU A 134 11.67 -8.40 10.34
CA LEU A 134 10.47 -9.11 9.86
C LEU A 134 9.87 -9.97 10.97
N ALA A 135 10.67 -10.82 11.61
CA ALA A 135 10.21 -11.70 12.68
C ALA A 135 9.67 -10.92 13.89
N SER A 136 10.38 -9.87 14.32
CA SER A 136 9.99 -9.09 15.50
C SER A 136 8.74 -8.24 15.27
N VAL A 137 8.56 -7.69 14.07
CA VAL A 137 7.38 -6.90 13.70
C VAL A 137 6.17 -7.81 13.47
N ALA A 138 6.36 -8.98 12.84
CA ALA A 138 5.30 -9.98 12.72
C ALA A 138 4.77 -10.42 14.10
N LYS A 139 5.67 -10.64 15.07
CA LYS A 139 5.28 -10.94 16.46
C LYS A 139 4.50 -9.79 17.11
N PHE A 140 4.90 -8.55 16.89
CA PHE A 140 4.19 -7.38 17.40
C PHE A 140 2.77 -7.31 16.81
N LEU A 141 2.62 -7.43 15.49
CA LEU A 141 1.34 -7.38 14.79
C LEU A 141 0.38 -8.48 15.29
N SER A 142 0.87 -9.71 15.41
CA SER A 142 0.03 -10.83 15.87
C SER A 142 -0.36 -10.71 17.36
N SER A 143 0.56 -10.28 18.22
CA SER A 143 0.31 -10.18 19.66
C SER A 143 -0.53 -8.97 20.04
N LYS A 144 -0.24 -7.80 19.47
CA LYS A 144 -0.84 -6.52 19.87
C LYS A 144 -2.03 -6.10 19.04
N LEU A 145 -2.01 -6.36 17.73
CA LEU A 145 -3.05 -5.92 16.81
C LEU A 145 -3.93 -7.06 16.29
N LYS A 146 -3.58 -8.31 16.61
CA LYS A 146 -4.25 -9.51 16.11
C LYS A 146 -4.26 -9.61 14.59
N LEU A 147 -3.26 -8.97 13.94
CA LEU A 147 -3.06 -9.01 12.50
C LEU A 147 -2.01 -10.06 12.13
N LYS A 148 -2.24 -10.76 11.02
CA LYS A 148 -1.31 -11.75 10.49
C LYS A 148 -0.51 -11.17 9.32
N VAL A 149 0.78 -11.45 9.29
CA VAL A 149 1.64 -11.15 8.16
C VAL A 149 1.54 -12.29 7.15
N ASN A 150 1.30 -11.96 5.90
CA ASN A 150 1.32 -12.92 4.81
C ASN A 150 2.77 -13.29 4.49
N LEU A 151 3.25 -14.41 5.04
CA LEU A 151 4.64 -14.84 4.90
C LEU A 151 5.02 -15.25 3.46
N THR A 152 4.05 -15.57 2.61
CA THR A 152 4.31 -15.92 1.21
C THR A 152 4.55 -14.69 0.33
N LYS A 153 3.95 -13.55 0.69
CA LYS A 153 4.10 -12.29 -0.03
C LYS A 153 5.13 -11.36 0.62
N SER A 154 5.27 -11.43 1.96
CA SER A 154 6.27 -10.64 2.68
C SER A 154 7.67 -11.19 2.48
N ALA A 155 8.66 -10.31 2.41
CA ALA A 155 10.05 -10.73 2.22
C ALA A 155 11.03 -9.77 2.90
N ALA A 156 12.16 -10.34 3.30
CA ALA A 156 13.38 -9.64 3.69
C ALA A 156 14.40 -9.80 2.56
N SER A 157 14.52 -8.82 1.67
CA SER A 157 15.30 -8.92 0.43
C SER A 157 16.01 -7.62 0.07
N SER A 158 16.83 -7.63 -0.97
CA SER A 158 17.38 -6.42 -1.55
C SER A 158 16.25 -5.53 -2.10
N VAL A 159 16.39 -4.20 -2.00
CA VAL A 159 15.39 -3.23 -2.46
C VAL A 159 15.05 -3.40 -3.94
N GLN A 160 16.02 -3.81 -4.76
CA GLN A 160 15.83 -3.99 -6.21
C GLN A 160 15.02 -5.26 -6.58
N GLU A 161 14.82 -6.17 -5.65
CA GLU A 161 14.02 -7.39 -5.85
C GLU A 161 12.55 -7.17 -5.55
N ARG A 162 12.21 -6.04 -4.95
CA ARG A 162 10.84 -5.73 -4.53
C ARG A 162 10.30 -4.50 -5.27
N LYS A 163 8.98 -4.43 -5.36
CA LYS A 163 8.29 -3.26 -5.88
C LYS A 163 7.58 -2.54 -4.74
N PHE A 164 7.60 -1.22 -4.78
CA PHE A 164 6.83 -0.39 -3.88
C PHE A 164 6.07 0.66 -4.67
N LEU A 165 4.74 0.71 -4.54
CA LEU A 165 3.85 1.64 -5.26
C LEU A 165 4.07 1.64 -6.78
N GLY A 166 4.35 0.48 -7.36
CA GLY A 166 4.58 0.35 -8.81
C GLY A 166 5.99 0.69 -9.28
N PHE A 167 6.88 1.10 -8.39
CA PHE A 167 8.30 1.35 -8.67
C PHE A 167 9.17 0.20 -8.16
N THR A 168 10.32 0.01 -8.78
CA THR A 168 11.45 -0.74 -8.24
C THR A 168 12.51 0.27 -7.82
N LEU A 169 12.95 0.18 -6.57
CA LEU A 169 14.00 1.03 -6.02
C LEU A 169 15.36 0.33 -6.20
N LEU A 170 16.37 1.07 -6.61
CA LEU A 170 17.70 0.53 -6.83
C LEU A 170 18.63 0.85 -5.64
N THR A 171 19.72 0.11 -5.52
CA THR A 171 20.66 0.24 -4.39
C THR A 171 21.41 1.56 -4.34
N ASP A 172 21.46 2.30 -5.44
CA ASP A 172 21.99 3.68 -5.52
C ASP A 172 20.98 4.74 -5.04
N GLY A 173 19.76 4.32 -4.68
CA GLY A 173 18.66 5.19 -4.27
C GLY A 173 17.90 5.82 -5.42
N SER A 174 18.07 5.34 -6.64
CA SER A 174 17.24 5.70 -7.78
C SER A 174 15.97 4.82 -7.83
N ALA A 175 14.99 5.22 -8.63
CA ALA A 175 13.73 4.51 -8.83
C ALA A 175 13.46 4.30 -10.32
N THR A 176 13.02 3.11 -10.68
CA THR A 176 12.53 2.80 -12.03
C THR A 176 11.11 2.26 -11.97
N VAL A 177 10.40 2.28 -13.10
CA VAL A 177 9.08 1.65 -13.19
C VAL A 177 9.22 0.15 -13.06
N SER A 178 8.43 -0.49 -12.21
CA SER A 178 8.51 -1.94 -12.04
C SER A 178 8.08 -2.67 -13.33
N LYS A 179 8.71 -3.82 -13.61
CA LYS A 179 8.38 -4.66 -14.77
C LYS A 179 6.89 -4.98 -14.84
N SER A 180 6.26 -5.27 -13.71
CA SER A 180 4.82 -5.57 -13.64
C SER A 180 3.94 -4.36 -13.95
N SER A 181 4.36 -3.14 -13.59
CA SER A 181 3.63 -1.91 -13.91
C SER A 181 3.74 -1.59 -15.41
N LEU A 182 4.91 -1.79 -15.99
CA LEU A 182 5.14 -1.61 -17.41
C LEU A 182 4.35 -2.63 -18.24
N SER A 183 4.34 -3.92 -17.86
CA SER A 183 3.54 -4.95 -18.53
C SER A 183 2.05 -4.60 -18.52
N ARG A 184 1.49 -4.27 -17.35
CA ARG A 184 0.09 -3.87 -17.22
C ARG A 184 -0.26 -2.65 -18.09
N PHE A 185 0.65 -1.69 -18.22
CA PHE A 185 0.44 -0.55 -19.11
C PHE A 185 0.41 -0.98 -20.59
N LYS A 186 1.38 -1.79 -21.02
CA LYS A 186 1.41 -2.35 -22.38
C LYS A 186 0.12 -3.14 -22.70
N ASP A 187 -0.34 -3.96 -21.77
CA ASP A 187 -1.57 -4.75 -21.96
C ASP A 187 -2.81 -3.85 -22.02
N LYS A 188 -2.87 -2.78 -21.22
CA LYS A 188 -3.93 -1.78 -21.32
C LYS A 188 -3.92 -1.06 -22.66
N VAL A 189 -2.75 -0.66 -23.15
CA VAL A 189 -2.62 -0.03 -24.49
C VAL A 189 -3.08 -0.99 -25.58
N ARG A 190 -2.63 -2.25 -25.57
CA ARG A 190 -3.07 -3.29 -26.52
C ARG A 190 -4.59 -3.49 -26.50
N LEU A 191 -5.20 -3.49 -25.29
CA LEU A 191 -6.64 -3.61 -25.16
C LEU A 191 -7.36 -2.41 -25.76
N ILE A 192 -6.88 -1.19 -25.53
CA ILE A 192 -7.46 0.05 -26.06
C ILE A 192 -7.38 0.06 -27.61
N THR A 193 -6.24 -0.35 -28.16
CA THR A 193 -5.97 -0.32 -29.61
C THR A 193 -6.42 -1.57 -30.37
N LYS A 194 -7.09 -2.51 -29.68
CA LYS A 194 -7.58 -3.74 -30.32
C LYS A 194 -8.58 -3.42 -31.42
N ARG A 195 -8.34 -3.91 -32.65
CA ARG A 195 -9.14 -3.63 -33.85
C ARG A 195 -10.61 -4.07 -33.75
N SER A 196 -10.88 -5.14 -32.99
CA SER A 196 -12.22 -5.76 -32.88
C SER A 196 -13.16 -5.07 -31.86
N ARG A 197 -12.87 -3.84 -31.42
CA ARG A 197 -13.69 -3.15 -30.39
C ARG A 197 -14.95 -2.47 -30.95
N GLY A 198 -15.06 -2.29 -32.28
CA GLY A 198 -16.21 -1.60 -32.87
C GLY A 198 -16.40 -0.14 -32.48
N MET A 199 -15.35 0.52 -31.97
CA MET A 199 -15.40 1.91 -31.50
C MET A 199 -14.92 2.88 -32.57
N LYS A 200 -15.43 4.12 -32.53
CA LYS A 200 -14.96 5.22 -33.40
C LYS A 200 -13.50 5.55 -33.07
N PHE A 201 -12.71 5.88 -34.07
CA PHE A 201 -11.29 6.20 -33.96
C PHE A 201 -11.02 7.31 -32.95
N GLU A 202 -11.82 8.39 -32.94
CA GLU A 202 -11.68 9.52 -32.03
C GLU A 202 -11.87 9.09 -30.56
N SER A 203 -12.74 8.11 -30.31
CA SER A 203 -12.95 7.57 -28.97
C SER A 203 -11.77 6.75 -28.49
N ILE A 204 -11.15 5.97 -29.39
CA ILE A 204 -9.95 5.19 -29.12
C ILE A 204 -8.78 6.14 -28.77
N ILE A 205 -8.57 7.19 -29.58
CA ILE A 205 -7.52 8.20 -29.31
C ILE A 205 -7.73 8.92 -27.98
N ARG A 206 -8.99 9.26 -27.66
CA ARG A 206 -9.29 9.89 -26.36
C ARG A 206 -8.96 8.97 -25.18
N GLU A 207 -9.35 7.70 -25.25
CA GLU A 207 -9.08 6.70 -24.23
C GLU A 207 -7.58 6.45 -24.10
N LEU A 208 -6.85 6.34 -25.20
CA LEU A 208 -5.41 6.17 -25.24
C LEU A 208 -4.69 7.36 -24.61
N ASN A 209 -5.05 8.58 -24.99
CA ASN A 209 -4.47 9.79 -24.43
C ASN A 209 -4.72 9.89 -22.91
N GLN A 210 -5.92 9.54 -22.44
CA GLN A 210 -6.22 9.52 -21.01
C GLN A 210 -5.36 8.51 -20.26
N ALA A 211 -5.24 7.29 -20.79
CA ALA A 211 -4.43 6.23 -20.20
C ALA A 211 -2.94 6.60 -20.16
N THR A 212 -2.41 7.11 -21.27
CA THR A 212 -0.97 7.47 -21.40
C THR A 212 -0.61 8.64 -20.50
N ARG A 213 -1.41 9.72 -20.51
CA ARG A 213 -1.19 10.91 -19.67
C ARG A 213 -1.27 10.55 -18.18
N GLY A 214 -2.27 9.76 -17.76
CA GLY A 214 -2.42 9.33 -16.37
C GLY A 214 -1.23 8.49 -15.92
N TRP A 215 -0.80 7.53 -16.75
CA TRP A 215 0.35 6.68 -16.46
C TRP A 215 1.65 7.50 -16.38
N PHE A 216 1.93 8.36 -17.36
CA PHE A 216 3.09 9.24 -17.34
C PHE A 216 3.10 10.15 -16.12
N HIS A 217 1.98 10.77 -15.79
CA HIS A 217 1.89 11.67 -14.64
C HIS A 217 2.20 10.96 -13.31
N TYR A 218 1.79 9.69 -13.18
CA TYR A 218 2.10 8.88 -12.00
C TYR A 218 3.57 8.48 -11.94
N PHE A 219 4.15 8.03 -13.07
CA PHE A 219 5.52 7.50 -13.12
C PHE A 219 6.62 8.51 -13.47
N LYS A 220 6.29 9.79 -13.66
CA LYS A 220 7.28 10.85 -13.95
C LYS A 220 8.37 11.01 -12.88
N TRP A 221 8.20 10.42 -11.72
CA TRP A 221 9.16 10.41 -10.61
C TRP A 221 10.21 9.29 -10.72
N ALA A 222 10.13 8.44 -11.72
CA ALA A 222 11.18 7.49 -12.05
C ALA A 222 12.42 8.23 -12.56
N ASP A 223 13.60 7.82 -12.08
CA ASP A 223 14.86 8.49 -12.46
C ASP A 223 15.38 8.06 -13.83
N PHE A 224 14.93 6.90 -14.33
CA PHE A 224 15.37 6.37 -15.62
C PHE A 224 14.26 6.42 -16.65
N PRO A 225 14.40 7.25 -17.71
CA PRO A 225 13.47 7.28 -18.84
C PRO A 225 13.61 6.05 -19.76
N SER A 226 14.57 5.15 -19.51
CA SER A 226 14.85 4.00 -20.36
C SER A 226 13.63 3.12 -20.68
N PRO A 227 12.73 2.79 -19.72
CA PRO A 227 11.49 2.10 -20.07
C PRO A 227 10.54 2.92 -20.94
N MET A 228 10.62 4.25 -20.91
CA MET A 228 9.77 5.12 -21.72
C MET A 228 10.26 5.21 -23.16
N LYS A 229 11.58 5.19 -23.40
CA LYS A 229 12.14 5.17 -24.75
C LYS A 229 11.77 3.91 -25.54
N HIS A 230 11.55 2.77 -24.87
CA HIS A 230 11.07 1.54 -25.50
C HIS A 230 9.55 1.51 -25.76
N LEU A 231 8.82 2.56 -25.39
CA LEU A 231 7.40 2.69 -25.67
C LEU A 231 7.13 3.55 -26.91
N ASP A 232 8.14 4.27 -27.38
CA ASP A 232 8.07 5.18 -28.55
C ASP A 232 8.47 4.48 -29.86
N GLY A 233 8.85 3.17 -29.81
CA GLY A 233 9.29 2.38 -30.97
C GLY A 233 8.33 1.28 -31.39
#